data_3fae4ebf727d64fc63b1673db3192ee9
#
_entry.id   3fae4ebf727d64fc63b1673db3192ee9
#
_cell.length_a   1.000
_cell.length_b   1.000
_cell.length_c   1.000
_cell.angle_alpha   90.00
_cell.angle_beta   90.00
_cell.angle_gamma   90.00
#
_symmetry.space_group_name_H-M   'P 1'
#
loop_
_entity.id
_entity.type
_entity.pdbx_description
1 polymer ?
#
loop_
_entity_poly.entity_id
_entity_poly.type
_entity_poly.pdbx_seq_one_letter_code
_entity_poly.pdbx_strand_id
1 'polypeptide(L)'
;MLERYSIVVIIIVSIVLLITTTPIAMTQKQQDTTFAQPAGQEFVNSSVEEASIQEFPVPLGSRPHDVAPMPNGALVWYTAQGSGELGRLDPTTGKTHHIALGKGSAPHGVIIGPDGAPWITDGGLNAIVRVDPLTEEVKVYSLPMDSDYGNLNTATFDHNGTLWFTGQSGIYGRLDPQVGKIEVFQAPRGPGPYGISTTTNGTVYYSSLAGSYVARINLESGNSSVFEPPTADQGARRVWPDSQGRIWVSEWNAGQLAVYNPVTGEWKEWRLPGDNPMPYAVYVDGKDMVWLSDFGANALVRFNPTDEGFEVFTLPSSEANVRQILGRPGELWGAESGADKLVVINTDIF
;
A
#
# COMPACT_ATOMS: atom_id res chain seq x y z
N MET A 1 -30.40 -53.39 23.32
CA MET A 1 -30.18 -52.40 24.38
C MET A 1 -30.21 -51.03 23.71
N LEU A 2 -31.34 -50.35 23.87
CA LEU A 2 -31.61 -49.05 23.25
C LEU A 2 -31.29 -47.99 24.29
N GLU A 3 -30.32 -47.13 24.02
CA GLU A 3 -30.10 -45.92 24.82
C GLU A 3 -30.73 -44.70 24.13
N ARG A 4 -31.57 -44.04 24.91
CA ARG A 4 -32.35 -42.87 24.52
C ARG A 4 -31.53 -41.61 24.72
N TYR A 5 -31.40 -40.79 23.68
CA TYR A 5 -30.93 -39.41 23.83
C TYR A 5 -32.11 -38.48 24.10
N SER A 6 -32.07 -37.82 25.26
CA SER A 6 -33.04 -36.78 25.64
C SER A 6 -32.56 -35.44 25.08
N ILE A 7 -33.43 -34.83 24.27
CA ILE A 7 -33.27 -33.46 23.78
C ILE A 7 -33.88 -32.54 24.84
N VAL A 8 -33.06 -31.64 25.42
CA VAL A 8 -33.50 -30.54 26.28
C VAL A 8 -33.77 -29.32 25.43
N VAL A 9 -35.01 -28.92 25.30
CA VAL A 9 -35.45 -27.68 24.68
C VAL A 9 -35.52 -26.59 25.76
N ILE A 10 -34.68 -25.58 25.67
CA ILE A 10 -34.73 -24.39 26.52
C ILE A 10 -35.59 -23.33 25.84
N ILE A 11 -36.78 -23.06 26.43
CA ILE A 11 -37.65 -21.96 26.01
C ILE A 11 -37.22 -20.72 26.81
N ILE A 12 -36.74 -19.69 26.13
CA ILE A 12 -36.48 -18.36 26.71
C ILE A 12 -37.75 -17.53 26.55
N VAL A 13 -38.41 -17.23 27.66
CA VAL A 13 -39.55 -16.31 27.72
C VAL A 13 -39.00 -14.90 27.95
N SER A 14 -39.17 -14.04 26.97
CA SER A 14 -38.84 -12.62 27.08
C SER A 14 -39.99 -11.86 27.74
N ILE A 15 -39.78 -11.36 28.95
CA ILE A 15 -40.70 -10.45 29.63
C ILE A 15 -40.35 -9.02 29.19
N VAL A 16 -41.30 -8.39 28.49
CA VAL A 16 -41.24 -6.95 28.16
C VAL A 16 -41.84 -6.18 29.32
N LEU A 17 -41.00 -5.43 30.05
CA LEU A 17 -41.44 -4.48 31.10
C LEU A 17 -41.61 -3.11 30.46
N LEU A 18 -42.86 -2.65 30.30
CA LEU A 18 -43.16 -1.25 29.95
C LEU A 18 -42.95 -0.38 31.21
N ILE A 19 -41.93 0.47 31.19
CA ILE A 19 -41.77 1.56 32.17
C ILE A 19 -42.15 2.88 31.48
N THR A 20 -43.30 3.44 31.90
CA THR A 20 -43.70 4.80 31.53
C THR A 20 -42.97 5.79 32.43
N THR A 21 -42.05 6.58 31.86
CA THR A 21 -41.47 7.70 32.58
C THR A 21 -41.93 9.04 31.98
N THR A 22 -42.58 9.83 32.82
CA THR A 22 -42.92 11.25 32.58
C THR A 22 -41.67 12.10 32.43
N PRO A 23 -41.63 13.07 31.52
CA PRO A 23 -40.42 13.91 31.34
C PRO A 23 -40.39 15.01 32.42
N ILE A 24 -39.35 14.99 33.24
CA ILE A 24 -38.97 16.15 34.08
C ILE A 24 -38.13 17.10 33.20
N ALA A 25 -38.66 18.27 32.95
CA ALA A 25 -37.94 19.35 32.26
C ALA A 25 -36.80 19.89 33.16
N MET A 26 -35.58 19.54 32.90
CA MET A 26 -34.39 20.24 33.43
C MET A 26 -33.91 21.26 32.42
N THR A 27 -34.01 22.54 32.80
CA THR A 27 -33.45 23.66 32.07
C THR A 27 -31.93 23.64 32.23
N GLN A 28 -31.22 23.12 31.21
CA GLN A 28 -29.76 23.22 31.13
C GLN A 28 -29.39 24.56 30.50
N LYS A 29 -28.72 25.43 31.26
CA LYS A 29 -28.01 26.61 30.73
C LYS A 29 -26.89 26.11 29.80
N GLN A 30 -27.08 26.36 28.51
CA GLN A 30 -26.08 26.19 27.48
C GLN A 30 -24.99 27.25 27.70
N GLN A 31 -23.80 26.86 28.12
CA GLN A 31 -22.58 27.67 27.99
C GLN A 31 -22.11 27.52 26.55
N ASP A 32 -22.25 28.56 25.76
CA ASP A 32 -21.63 28.71 24.46
C ASP A 32 -20.11 28.82 24.63
N THR A 33 -19.41 27.71 24.50
CA THR A 33 -17.99 27.72 24.17
C THR A 33 -17.87 27.59 22.65
N THR A 34 -17.84 28.71 21.97
CA THR A 34 -17.43 28.83 20.59
C THR A 34 -15.94 28.44 20.48
N PHE A 35 -15.65 27.20 20.12
CA PHE A 35 -14.36 26.87 19.55
C PHE A 35 -14.31 27.53 18.18
N ALA A 36 -13.38 28.47 17.99
CA ALA A 36 -13.07 29.02 16.68
C ALA A 36 -12.59 27.84 15.79
N GLN A 37 -13.36 27.50 14.73
CA GLN A 37 -12.86 26.69 13.64
C GLN A 37 -11.68 27.45 13.01
N PRO A 38 -10.56 26.77 12.70
CA PRO A 38 -9.54 27.35 11.85
C PRO A 38 -10.19 27.71 10.50
N ALA A 39 -9.89 28.91 10.01
CA ALA A 39 -10.39 29.44 8.74
C ALA A 39 -10.22 28.39 7.65
N GLY A 40 -11.33 28.15 6.88
CA GLY A 40 -11.34 27.19 5.79
C GLY A 40 -10.18 27.46 4.83
N GLN A 41 -9.36 26.44 4.63
CA GLN A 41 -8.44 26.42 3.49
C GLN A 41 -9.31 26.42 2.23
N GLU A 42 -9.26 27.50 1.46
CA GLU A 42 -9.79 27.54 0.10
C GLU A 42 -9.00 26.54 -0.74
N PHE A 43 -9.66 25.47 -1.18
CA PHE A 43 -9.09 24.54 -2.14
C PHE A 43 -8.94 25.28 -3.47
N VAL A 44 -7.71 25.53 -3.87
CA VAL A 44 -7.40 26.05 -5.20
C VAL A 44 -7.59 24.91 -6.19
N ASN A 45 -8.79 24.83 -6.73
CA ASN A 45 -9.08 23.97 -7.88
C ASN A 45 -8.44 24.64 -9.11
N SER A 46 -7.23 24.25 -9.49
CA SER A 46 -6.53 24.87 -10.61
C SER A 46 -6.88 24.17 -11.92
N SER A 47 -7.22 24.98 -12.93
CA SER A 47 -7.52 24.52 -14.30
C SER A 47 -6.32 23.87 -15.05
N VAL A 48 -5.23 23.61 -14.36
CA VAL A 48 -4.02 22.93 -14.87
C VAL A 48 -4.16 21.39 -14.78
N GLU A 49 -5.14 20.90 -14.01
CA GLU A 49 -5.25 19.49 -13.61
C GLU A 49 -5.54 18.51 -14.74
N GLU A 50 -6.44 18.84 -15.68
CA GLU A 50 -6.84 17.89 -16.75
C GLU A 50 -5.73 17.55 -17.75
N ALA A 51 -4.76 18.44 -17.95
CA ALA A 51 -3.67 18.24 -18.91
C ALA A 51 -2.49 17.43 -18.35
N SER A 52 -2.47 17.16 -17.05
CA SER A 52 -1.35 16.54 -16.33
C SER A 52 -1.51 15.05 -16.08
N ILE A 53 -2.73 14.52 -16.12
CA ILE A 53 -3.06 13.12 -15.87
C ILE A 53 -3.41 12.42 -17.20
N GLN A 54 -2.75 11.29 -17.44
CA GLN A 54 -3.02 10.43 -18.57
C GLN A 54 -3.30 9.00 -18.11
N GLU A 55 -4.32 8.37 -18.69
CA GLU A 55 -4.66 6.97 -18.45
C GLU A 55 -4.34 6.10 -19.67
N PHE A 56 -3.85 4.89 -19.43
CA PHE A 56 -3.54 3.88 -20.44
C PHE A 56 -4.37 2.63 -20.17
N PRO A 57 -5.26 2.21 -21.06
CA PRO A 57 -6.02 0.98 -20.89
C PRO A 57 -5.08 -0.23 -20.94
N VAL A 58 -5.33 -1.21 -20.08
CA VAL A 58 -4.74 -2.54 -20.14
C VAL A 58 -5.81 -3.57 -20.47
N PRO A 59 -5.47 -4.81 -20.84
CA PRO A 59 -6.47 -5.83 -21.15
C PRO A 59 -7.52 -5.98 -20.05
N LEU A 60 -8.78 -6.07 -20.45
CA LEU A 60 -9.93 -6.19 -19.54
C LEU A 60 -9.79 -7.42 -18.63
N GLY A 61 -10.01 -7.24 -17.34
CA GLY A 61 -9.86 -8.27 -16.32
C GLY A 61 -8.44 -8.42 -15.77
N SER A 62 -7.47 -7.63 -16.26
CA SER A 62 -6.11 -7.60 -15.73
C SER A 62 -6.05 -7.21 -14.27
N ARG A 63 -6.92 -6.29 -13.82
CA ARG A 63 -6.91 -5.73 -12.47
C ARG A 63 -5.50 -5.38 -12.01
N PRO A 64 -4.84 -4.40 -12.65
CA PRO A 64 -3.46 -4.06 -12.35
C PRO A 64 -3.32 -3.69 -10.88
N HIS A 65 -2.27 -4.20 -10.22
CA HIS A 65 -2.10 -3.99 -8.78
C HIS A 65 -0.92 -3.08 -8.45
N ASP A 66 0.29 -3.44 -8.86
CA ASP A 66 1.49 -2.62 -8.67
C ASP A 66 2.12 -2.25 -10.02
N VAL A 67 2.84 -1.14 -10.06
CA VAL A 67 3.59 -0.64 -11.22
C VAL A 67 5.07 -0.51 -10.91
N ALA A 68 5.92 -0.68 -11.93
CA ALA A 68 7.36 -0.45 -11.85
C ALA A 68 7.84 0.22 -13.14
N PRO A 69 7.84 1.58 -13.20
CA PRO A 69 8.35 2.30 -14.35
C PRO A 69 9.87 2.11 -14.46
N MET A 70 10.34 1.78 -15.67
CA MET A 70 11.78 1.66 -15.95
C MET A 70 12.46 3.03 -15.84
N PRO A 71 13.61 3.13 -15.15
CA PRO A 71 14.32 4.41 -14.98
C PRO A 71 14.71 5.10 -16.29
N ASN A 72 14.94 4.32 -17.35
CA ASN A 72 15.31 4.82 -18.68
C ASN A 72 14.14 5.35 -19.52
N GLY A 73 12.92 5.37 -18.98
CA GLY A 73 11.74 5.88 -19.67
C GLY A 73 11.09 4.93 -20.67
N ALA A 74 11.67 3.75 -20.95
CA ALA A 74 11.23 2.92 -22.07
C ALA A 74 9.90 2.20 -21.84
N LEU A 75 9.71 1.59 -20.67
CA LEU A 75 8.58 0.74 -20.36
C LEU A 75 8.07 0.98 -18.94
N VAL A 76 6.83 0.57 -18.69
CA VAL A 76 6.24 0.45 -17.36
C VAL A 76 5.76 -0.98 -17.17
N TRP A 77 6.38 -1.67 -16.21
CA TRP A 77 5.93 -3.01 -15.80
C TRP A 77 4.77 -2.90 -14.82
N TYR A 78 3.87 -3.86 -14.82
CA TYR A 78 2.77 -3.93 -13.88
C TYR A 78 2.33 -5.38 -13.61
N THR A 79 1.84 -5.63 -12.44
CA THR A 79 1.23 -6.92 -12.11
C THR A 79 -0.23 -6.92 -12.55
N ALA A 80 -0.59 -7.84 -13.44
CA ALA A 80 -1.96 -8.09 -13.87
C ALA A 80 -2.56 -9.18 -12.96
N GLN A 81 -2.92 -8.79 -11.73
CA GLN A 81 -3.31 -9.73 -10.67
C GLN A 81 -4.51 -10.59 -11.05
N GLY A 82 -5.48 -10.01 -11.77
CA GLY A 82 -6.70 -10.70 -12.17
C GLY A 82 -6.47 -11.79 -13.20
N SER A 83 -5.48 -11.64 -14.08
CA SER A 83 -5.13 -12.63 -15.13
C SER A 83 -3.95 -13.54 -14.76
N GLY A 84 -3.23 -13.26 -13.68
CA GLY A 84 -2.06 -14.05 -13.26
C GLY A 84 -0.84 -13.81 -14.15
N GLU A 85 -0.64 -12.59 -14.63
CA GLU A 85 0.38 -12.23 -15.61
C GLU A 85 1.20 -11.04 -15.16
N LEU A 86 2.40 -10.91 -15.72
CA LEU A 86 3.18 -9.68 -15.73
C LEU A 86 2.92 -8.93 -17.03
N GLY A 87 2.41 -7.70 -16.93
CA GLY A 87 2.22 -6.81 -18.05
C GLY A 87 3.38 -5.84 -18.21
N ARG A 88 3.63 -5.38 -19.44
CA ARG A 88 4.45 -4.22 -19.75
C ARG A 88 3.73 -3.28 -20.69
N LEU A 89 3.77 -1.99 -20.41
CA LEU A 89 3.23 -0.91 -21.22
C LEU A 89 4.38 -0.14 -21.86
N ASP A 90 4.26 0.11 -23.17
CA ASP A 90 5.03 1.15 -23.86
C ASP A 90 4.21 2.45 -23.82
N PRO A 91 4.60 3.45 -23.03
CA PRO A 91 3.83 4.68 -22.88
C PRO A 91 3.84 5.56 -24.13
N THR A 92 4.79 5.35 -25.05
CA THR A 92 4.85 6.11 -26.31
C THR A 92 3.78 5.65 -27.29
N THR A 93 3.48 4.35 -27.30
CA THR A 93 2.54 3.75 -28.26
C THR A 93 1.21 3.34 -27.62
N GLY A 94 1.13 3.30 -26.29
CA GLY A 94 0.00 2.77 -25.53
C GLY A 94 -0.18 1.25 -25.64
N LYS A 95 0.78 0.53 -26.23
CA LYS A 95 0.69 -0.92 -26.41
C LYS A 95 1.12 -1.66 -25.15
N THR A 96 0.40 -2.71 -24.84
CA THR A 96 0.70 -3.64 -23.75
C THR A 96 1.14 -5.00 -24.28
N HIS A 97 1.94 -5.70 -23.49
CA HIS A 97 2.32 -7.10 -23.70
C HIS A 97 2.28 -7.83 -22.35
N HIS A 98 1.81 -9.08 -22.35
CA HIS A 98 1.62 -9.87 -21.16
C HIS A 98 2.45 -11.16 -21.18
N ILE A 99 2.99 -11.54 -20.01
CA ILE A 99 3.80 -12.73 -19.79
C ILE A 99 3.10 -13.54 -18.69
N ALA A 100 2.68 -14.76 -19.02
CA ALA A 100 2.06 -15.67 -18.04
C ALA A 100 3.08 -16.13 -16.99
N LEU A 101 2.77 -15.95 -15.70
CA LEU A 101 3.68 -16.32 -14.60
C LEU A 101 3.52 -17.78 -14.13
N GLY A 102 2.46 -18.44 -14.56
CA GLY A 102 2.19 -19.84 -14.24
C GLY A 102 0.78 -20.07 -13.73
N LYS A 103 0.41 -21.36 -13.68
CA LYS A 103 -0.94 -21.75 -13.24
C LYS A 103 -1.15 -21.40 -11.75
N GLY A 104 -2.19 -20.63 -11.47
CA GLY A 104 -2.55 -20.21 -10.11
C GLY A 104 -1.86 -18.92 -9.65
N SER A 105 -1.05 -18.30 -10.51
CA SER A 105 -0.46 -16.99 -10.24
C SER A 105 -1.53 -15.94 -9.89
N ALA A 106 -1.22 -15.13 -8.87
CA ALA A 106 -1.95 -13.93 -8.50
C ALA A 106 -0.88 -12.88 -8.05
N PRO A 107 -0.18 -12.27 -9.02
CA PRO A 107 0.94 -11.38 -8.73
C PRO A 107 0.46 -10.12 -8.04
N HIS A 108 1.12 -9.73 -6.96
CA HIS A 108 0.77 -8.56 -6.17
C HIS A 108 1.73 -7.40 -6.41
N GLY A 109 2.95 -7.48 -5.88
CA GLY A 109 3.96 -6.44 -6.03
C GLY A 109 4.89 -6.67 -7.22
N VAL A 110 5.40 -5.59 -7.83
CA VAL A 110 6.49 -5.62 -8.81
C VAL A 110 7.47 -4.50 -8.55
N ILE A 111 8.77 -4.82 -8.61
CA ILE A 111 9.87 -3.86 -8.55
C ILE A 111 10.92 -4.19 -9.61
N ILE A 112 11.72 -3.20 -10.00
CA ILE A 112 12.88 -3.45 -10.85
C ILE A 112 14.08 -3.79 -9.96
N GLY A 113 14.68 -4.94 -10.19
CA GLY A 113 15.85 -5.37 -9.45
C GLY A 113 17.16 -4.68 -9.92
N PRO A 114 18.25 -4.86 -9.15
CA PRO A 114 19.57 -4.34 -9.53
C PRO A 114 20.08 -4.90 -10.86
N ASP A 115 19.55 -6.02 -11.30
CA ASP A 115 19.83 -6.68 -12.58
C ASP A 115 18.96 -6.14 -13.74
N GLY A 116 18.13 -5.12 -13.49
CA GLY A 116 17.22 -4.52 -14.46
C GLY A 116 15.98 -5.36 -14.79
N ALA A 117 15.81 -6.51 -14.15
CA ALA A 117 14.65 -7.38 -14.34
C ALA A 117 13.49 -7.00 -13.42
N PRO A 118 12.22 -7.25 -13.81
CA PRO A 118 11.09 -7.20 -12.90
C PRO A 118 11.10 -8.41 -11.94
N TRP A 119 10.93 -8.09 -10.64
CA TRP A 119 10.80 -9.04 -9.55
C TRP A 119 9.42 -8.90 -8.91
N ILE A 120 8.72 -9.99 -8.74
CA ILE A 120 7.31 -10.03 -8.39
C ILE A 120 7.10 -10.79 -7.09
N THR A 121 6.28 -10.28 -6.19
CA THR A 121 5.69 -11.05 -5.10
C THR A 121 4.40 -11.66 -5.59
N ASP A 122 4.34 -12.97 -5.68
CA ASP A 122 3.18 -13.69 -6.18
C ASP A 122 2.46 -14.42 -5.04
N GLY A 123 1.29 -13.89 -4.64
CA GLY A 123 0.48 -14.48 -3.59
C GLY A 123 -0.14 -15.80 -3.99
N GLY A 124 -0.53 -15.98 -5.25
CA GLY A 124 -1.15 -17.20 -5.73
C GLY A 124 -0.17 -18.37 -5.82
N LEU A 125 1.05 -18.10 -6.28
CA LEU A 125 2.14 -19.10 -6.34
C LEU A 125 2.84 -19.28 -4.98
N ASN A 126 2.59 -18.40 -4.02
CA ASN A 126 3.32 -18.32 -2.75
C ASN A 126 4.85 -18.28 -2.98
N ALA A 127 5.28 -17.38 -3.87
CA ALA A 127 6.64 -17.32 -4.41
C ALA A 127 7.09 -15.89 -4.73
N ILE A 128 8.41 -15.71 -4.81
CA ILE A 128 9.02 -14.59 -5.52
C ILE A 128 9.28 -15.05 -6.96
N VAL A 129 8.90 -14.22 -7.92
CA VAL A 129 9.06 -14.52 -9.35
C VAL A 129 9.95 -13.47 -9.98
N ARG A 130 10.92 -13.90 -10.78
CA ARG A 130 11.75 -13.04 -11.63
C ARG A 130 11.45 -13.33 -13.09
N VAL A 131 11.26 -12.28 -13.88
CA VAL A 131 11.11 -12.44 -15.34
C VAL A 131 12.29 -11.78 -16.04
N ASP A 132 12.92 -12.50 -16.94
CA ASP A 132 13.97 -11.94 -17.78
C ASP A 132 13.36 -10.97 -18.80
N PRO A 133 13.78 -9.70 -18.84
CA PRO A 133 13.12 -8.70 -19.70
C PRO A 133 13.38 -8.91 -21.20
N LEU A 134 14.36 -9.71 -21.59
CA LEU A 134 14.73 -9.96 -22.99
C LEU A 134 14.22 -11.29 -23.50
N THR A 135 14.37 -12.36 -22.71
CA THR A 135 13.98 -13.73 -23.09
C THR A 135 12.58 -14.11 -22.63
N GLU A 136 12.01 -13.33 -21.70
CA GLU A 136 10.73 -13.58 -21.03
C GLU A 136 10.72 -14.88 -20.20
N GLU A 137 11.92 -15.43 -19.90
CA GLU A 137 12.06 -16.58 -19.01
C GLU A 137 11.55 -16.24 -17.61
N VAL A 138 10.61 -17.06 -17.10
CA VAL A 138 10.02 -16.94 -15.78
C VAL A 138 10.74 -17.85 -14.80
N LYS A 139 11.38 -17.28 -13.79
CA LYS A 139 12.02 -18.03 -12.72
C LYS A 139 11.26 -17.87 -11.41
N VAL A 140 10.83 -18.98 -10.83
CA VAL A 140 10.01 -19.02 -9.61
C VAL A 140 10.86 -19.47 -8.43
N TYR A 141 10.84 -18.71 -7.34
CA TYR A 141 11.46 -19.03 -6.05
C TYR A 141 10.33 -19.23 -5.04
N SER A 142 9.91 -20.47 -4.86
CA SER A 142 8.85 -20.83 -3.92
C SER A 142 9.29 -20.62 -2.47
N LEU A 143 8.37 -20.19 -1.61
CA LEU A 143 8.63 -20.21 -0.17
C LEU A 143 8.94 -21.63 0.30
N PRO A 144 9.70 -21.79 1.42
CA PRO A 144 9.97 -23.11 2.00
C PRO A 144 8.68 -23.88 2.26
N MET A 145 8.71 -25.22 2.04
CA MET A 145 7.52 -26.10 2.15
C MET A 145 6.94 -26.17 3.57
N ASP A 146 7.74 -25.84 4.57
CA ASP A 146 7.36 -25.77 5.98
C ASP A 146 6.84 -24.38 6.39
N SER A 147 6.84 -23.40 5.48
CA SER A 147 6.18 -22.12 5.69
C SER A 147 4.72 -22.19 5.25
N ASP A 148 3.84 -21.59 6.06
CA ASP A 148 2.44 -21.40 5.71
C ASP A 148 2.25 -20.53 4.47
N TYR A 149 1.03 -20.49 3.93
CA TYR A 149 0.67 -19.56 2.87
C TYR A 149 0.91 -18.11 3.32
N GLY A 150 1.86 -17.44 2.66
CA GLY A 150 2.35 -16.14 3.06
C GLY A 150 1.43 -14.97 2.70
N ASN A 151 0.57 -15.13 1.69
CA ASN A 151 -0.17 -14.01 1.08
C ASN A 151 0.77 -12.85 0.75
N LEU A 152 1.75 -13.10 -0.11
CA LEU A 152 2.86 -12.20 -0.39
C LEU A 152 2.38 -10.86 -0.94
N ASN A 153 3.00 -9.76 -0.48
CA ASN A 153 2.55 -8.41 -0.78
C ASN A 153 3.59 -7.59 -1.55
N THR A 154 4.55 -7.02 -0.88
CA THR A 154 5.51 -6.06 -1.45
C THR A 154 6.93 -6.55 -1.25
N ALA A 155 7.83 -6.11 -2.12
CA ALA A 155 9.27 -6.39 -1.99
C ALA A 155 10.11 -5.12 -2.16
N THR A 156 11.35 -5.18 -1.67
CA THR A 156 12.39 -4.19 -1.86
C THR A 156 13.76 -4.87 -1.87
N PHE A 157 14.75 -4.30 -2.56
CA PHE A 157 16.13 -4.73 -2.44
C PHE A 157 16.87 -3.90 -1.40
N ASP A 158 17.69 -4.56 -0.58
CA ASP A 158 18.69 -3.86 0.21
C ASP A 158 19.94 -3.53 -0.63
N HIS A 159 20.88 -2.79 -0.05
CA HIS A 159 22.11 -2.37 -0.74
C HIS A 159 23.10 -3.53 -1.04
N ASN A 160 22.86 -4.71 -0.44
CA ASN A 160 23.66 -5.90 -0.71
C ASN A 160 23.05 -6.75 -1.84
N GLY A 161 21.93 -6.33 -2.40
CA GLY A 161 21.21 -7.05 -3.44
C GLY A 161 20.35 -8.21 -2.92
N THR A 162 20.09 -8.26 -1.62
CA THR A 162 19.11 -9.19 -1.03
C THR A 162 17.71 -8.62 -1.23
N LEU A 163 16.79 -9.44 -1.74
CA LEU A 163 15.39 -9.06 -1.85
C LEU A 163 14.66 -9.37 -0.54
N TRP A 164 14.08 -8.34 0.09
CA TRP A 164 13.21 -8.46 1.25
C TRP A 164 11.75 -8.35 0.83
N PHE A 165 10.86 -9.11 1.47
CA PHE A 165 9.44 -9.15 1.13
C PHE A 165 8.56 -9.26 2.36
N THR A 166 7.29 -8.87 2.21
CA THR A 166 6.24 -8.99 3.23
C THR A 166 5.17 -9.99 2.78
N GLY A 167 4.48 -10.59 3.76
CA GLY A 167 3.32 -11.43 3.55
C GLY A 167 2.26 -11.17 4.61
N GLN A 168 1.05 -10.87 4.15
CA GLN A 168 -0.06 -10.42 5.00
C GLN A 168 -0.51 -11.45 6.04
N SER A 169 -0.18 -12.73 5.83
CA SER A 169 -0.48 -13.80 6.79
C SER A 169 0.35 -13.74 8.07
N GLY A 170 1.25 -12.76 8.21
CA GLY A 170 2.05 -12.56 9.42
C GLY A 170 3.51 -12.90 9.27
N ILE A 171 4.02 -12.87 8.06
CA ILE A 171 5.42 -13.13 7.74
C ILE A 171 6.08 -11.96 7.03
N TYR A 172 7.38 -11.92 7.10
CA TYR A 172 8.29 -11.24 6.19
C TYR A 172 9.48 -12.16 5.91
N GLY A 173 10.26 -11.85 4.91
CA GLY A 173 11.37 -12.75 4.56
C GLY A 173 12.38 -12.10 3.64
N ARG A 174 13.43 -12.86 3.34
CA ARG A 174 14.46 -12.45 2.37
C ARG A 174 14.78 -13.57 1.40
N LEU A 175 15.13 -13.16 0.20
CA LEU A 175 15.67 -14.03 -0.86
C LEU A 175 17.07 -13.53 -1.21
N ASP A 176 18.05 -14.43 -1.19
CA ASP A 176 19.34 -14.23 -1.85
C ASP A 176 19.20 -14.65 -3.33
N PRO A 177 19.21 -13.68 -4.28
CA PRO A 177 19.04 -14.00 -5.69
C PRO A 177 20.15 -14.83 -6.32
N GLN A 178 21.36 -14.80 -5.75
CA GLN A 178 22.54 -15.49 -6.30
C GLN A 178 22.44 -17.01 -6.10
N VAL A 179 22.01 -17.41 -4.89
CA VAL A 179 21.89 -18.84 -4.54
C VAL A 179 20.45 -19.34 -4.52
N GLY A 180 19.47 -18.42 -4.60
CA GLY A 180 18.05 -18.76 -4.59
C GLY A 180 17.53 -19.18 -3.21
N LYS A 181 18.26 -18.86 -2.12
CA LYS A 181 17.87 -19.21 -0.76
C LYS A 181 16.85 -18.21 -0.22
N ILE A 182 15.70 -18.72 0.25
CA ILE A 182 14.69 -17.94 0.96
C ILE A 182 14.74 -18.25 2.46
N GLU A 183 14.64 -17.19 3.29
CA GLU A 183 14.45 -17.27 4.72
C GLU A 183 13.19 -16.50 5.09
N VAL A 184 12.33 -17.10 5.94
CA VAL A 184 11.05 -16.56 6.38
C VAL A 184 11.09 -16.30 7.88
N PHE A 185 10.57 -15.14 8.30
CA PHE A 185 10.50 -14.70 9.68
C PHE A 185 9.04 -14.41 10.06
N GLN A 186 8.70 -14.69 11.32
CA GLN A 186 7.39 -14.35 11.86
C GLN A 186 7.34 -12.87 12.25
N ALA A 187 6.27 -12.20 11.86
CA ALA A 187 6.04 -10.81 12.24
C ALA A 187 5.71 -10.71 13.75
N PRO A 188 6.16 -9.67 14.46
CA PRO A 188 6.02 -9.55 15.93
C PRO A 188 4.57 -9.62 16.43
N ARG A 189 3.60 -9.24 15.60
CA ARG A 189 2.18 -9.20 15.98
C ARG A 189 1.28 -10.03 15.05
N GLY A 190 1.85 -11.03 14.35
CA GLY A 190 1.11 -11.89 13.43
C GLY A 190 0.65 -11.18 12.16
N PRO A 191 -0.56 -11.44 11.64
CA PRO A 191 -1.02 -10.95 10.36
C PRO A 191 -0.95 -9.42 10.21
N GLY A 192 -0.64 -8.98 8.99
CA GLY A 192 -0.65 -7.56 8.64
C GLY A 192 0.54 -6.98 7.90
N PRO A 193 1.77 -7.59 7.86
CA PRO A 193 2.87 -7.01 7.08
C PRO A 193 2.44 -6.71 5.65
N TYR A 194 2.71 -5.47 5.20
CA TYR A 194 2.18 -4.97 3.94
C TYR A 194 3.25 -4.27 3.10
N GLY A 195 3.39 -2.95 3.19
CA GLY A 195 4.42 -2.19 2.47
C GLY A 195 5.82 -2.42 3.05
N ILE A 196 6.84 -2.40 2.20
CA ILE A 196 8.24 -2.49 2.59
C ILE A 196 9.08 -1.59 1.70
N SER A 197 10.08 -0.93 2.24
CA SER A 197 10.98 -0.07 1.49
C SER A 197 12.35 0.03 2.15
N THR A 198 13.36 0.37 1.34
CA THR A 198 14.76 0.54 1.76
C THR A 198 15.13 2.02 1.69
N THR A 199 15.69 2.54 2.77
CA THR A 199 16.21 3.92 2.85
C THR A 199 17.51 4.07 2.05
N THR A 200 17.88 5.31 1.77
CA THR A 200 19.14 5.64 1.07
C THR A 200 20.42 5.16 1.80
N ASN A 201 20.33 4.93 3.12
CA ASN A 201 21.43 4.35 3.90
C ASN A 201 21.35 2.82 4.05
N GLY A 202 20.43 2.15 3.34
CA GLY A 202 20.29 0.69 3.30
C GLY A 202 19.44 0.07 4.40
N THR A 203 18.82 0.87 5.26
CA THR A 203 17.93 0.34 6.29
C THR A 203 16.57 -0.06 5.70
N VAL A 204 16.08 -1.25 6.04
CA VAL A 204 14.79 -1.75 5.54
C VAL A 204 13.70 -1.57 6.61
N TYR A 205 12.60 -0.95 6.20
CA TYR A 205 11.39 -0.80 7.01
C TYR A 205 10.19 -1.42 6.33
N TYR A 206 9.29 -1.99 7.13
CA TYR A 206 7.97 -2.43 6.64
C TYR A 206 6.85 -1.90 7.53
N SER A 207 5.66 -1.77 6.97
CA SER A 207 4.42 -1.45 7.67
C SER A 207 3.58 -2.70 7.89
N SER A 208 2.77 -2.69 8.94
CA SER A 208 1.79 -3.73 9.23
C SER A 208 0.39 -3.13 9.29
N LEU A 209 -0.44 -3.45 8.29
CA LEU A 209 -1.80 -2.91 8.19
C LEU A 209 -2.68 -3.36 9.36
N ALA A 210 -2.78 -4.67 9.59
CA ALA A 210 -3.61 -5.19 10.68
C ALA A 210 -2.95 -5.04 12.05
N GLY A 211 -1.61 -4.99 12.10
CA GLY A 211 -0.87 -4.78 13.34
C GLY A 211 -0.72 -3.32 13.75
N SER A 212 -1.03 -2.37 12.86
CA SER A 212 -0.95 -0.92 13.07
C SER A 212 0.41 -0.47 13.62
N TYR A 213 1.51 -0.86 12.93
CA TYR A 213 2.87 -0.46 13.30
C TYR A 213 3.78 -0.37 12.07
N VAL A 214 4.92 0.28 12.26
CA VAL A 214 6.08 0.23 11.37
C VAL A 214 7.17 -0.58 12.04
N ALA A 215 7.96 -1.35 11.29
CA ALA A 215 9.07 -2.10 11.83
C ALA A 215 10.34 -1.90 11.00
N ARG A 216 11.49 -1.87 11.68
CA ARG A 216 12.82 -1.89 11.08
C ARG A 216 13.40 -3.29 11.17
N ILE A 217 13.94 -3.80 10.07
CA ILE A 217 14.58 -5.11 9.99
C ILE A 217 16.08 -4.96 10.31
N ASN A 218 16.59 -5.82 11.17
CA ASN A 218 18.02 -6.05 11.29
C ASN A 218 18.44 -7.02 10.17
N LEU A 219 19.21 -6.53 9.21
CA LEU A 219 19.54 -7.28 7.98
C LEU A 219 20.41 -8.52 8.24
N GLU A 220 21.19 -8.53 9.32
CA GLU A 220 22.04 -9.67 9.67
C GLU A 220 21.22 -10.79 10.30
N SER A 221 20.50 -10.50 11.39
CA SER A 221 19.72 -11.49 12.15
C SER A 221 18.35 -11.80 11.57
N GLY A 222 17.80 -10.91 10.74
CA GLY A 222 16.42 -10.97 10.28
C GLY A 222 15.37 -10.49 11.27
N ASN A 223 15.75 -10.21 12.54
CA ASN A 223 14.80 -9.75 13.54
C ASN A 223 14.28 -8.33 13.24
N SER A 224 13.08 -8.01 13.69
CA SER A 224 12.50 -6.69 13.53
C SER A 224 12.22 -5.97 14.84
N SER A 225 12.33 -4.64 14.82
CA SER A 225 12.00 -3.74 15.92
C SER A 225 10.77 -2.92 15.53
N VAL A 226 9.75 -2.86 16.40
CA VAL A 226 8.47 -2.19 16.17
C VAL A 226 8.52 -0.74 16.64
N PHE A 227 7.92 0.15 15.86
CA PHE A 227 7.68 1.56 16.14
C PHE A 227 6.19 1.84 15.93
N GLU A 228 5.54 2.43 16.92
CA GLU A 228 4.09 2.65 16.89
C GLU A 228 3.81 4.12 16.56
N PRO A 229 3.02 4.40 15.49
CA PRO A 229 2.45 5.71 15.28
C PRO A 229 1.56 6.13 16.47
N PRO A 230 1.39 7.45 16.73
CA PRO A 230 0.60 7.95 17.85
C PRO A 230 -0.88 7.58 17.82
N THR A 231 -1.48 7.56 16.61
CA THR A 231 -2.88 7.16 16.43
C THR A 231 -3.04 5.65 16.56
N ALA A 232 -3.88 5.20 17.49
CA ALA A 232 -4.17 3.77 17.66
C ALA A 232 -4.96 3.22 16.46
N ASP A 233 -4.72 1.94 16.10
CA ASP A 233 -5.42 1.20 15.04
C ASP A 233 -5.46 1.93 13.68
N GLN A 234 -4.47 2.79 13.44
CA GLN A 234 -4.39 3.66 12.27
C GLN A 234 -4.26 2.92 10.94
N GLY A 235 -3.86 1.64 10.96
CA GLY A 235 -3.76 0.83 9.75
C GLY A 235 -2.59 1.22 8.86
N ALA A 236 -1.34 1.18 9.39
CA ALA A 236 -0.12 1.45 8.63
C ALA A 236 -0.01 0.51 7.42
N ARG A 237 -0.21 1.06 6.20
CA ARG A 237 -0.36 0.25 4.99
C ARG A 237 0.89 0.20 4.14
N ARG A 238 1.41 1.34 3.69
CA ARG A 238 2.62 1.44 2.87
C ARG A 238 3.62 2.35 3.57
N VAL A 239 4.90 2.13 3.28
CA VAL A 239 6.00 2.95 3.77
C VAL A 239 6.91 3.37 2.62
N TRP A 240 7.44 4.60 2.70
CA TRP A 240 8.44 5.08 1.78
C TRP A 240 9.39 6.08 2.47
N PRO A 241 10.72 5.96 2.26
CA PRO A 241 11.68 6.90 2.84
C PRO A 241 11.80 8.17 1.99
N ASP A 242 12.10 9.30 2.63
CA ASP A 242 12.58 10.49 1.93
C ASP A 242 14.12 10.56 1.87
N SER A 243 14.64 11.64 1.27
CA SER A 243 16.09 11.87 1.13
C SER A 243 16.81 12.01 2.48
N GLN A 244 16.10 12.38 3.55
CA GLN A 244 16.62 12.53 4.91
C GLN A 244 16.55 11.22 5.70
N GLY A 245 15.97 10.16 5.14
CA GLY A 245 15.79 8.87 5.78
C GLY A 245 14.61 8.83 6.78
N ARG A 246 13.71 9.83 6.75
CA ARG A 246 12.43 9.76 7.46
C ARG A 246 11.51 8.78 6.74
N ILE A 247 10.63 8.12 7.46
CA ILE A 247 9.75 7.07 6.94
C ILE A 247 8.33 7.61 6.88
N TRP A 248 7.83 7.81 5.66
CA TRP A 248 6.47 8.22 5.39
C TRP A 248 5.55 6.99 5.34
N VAL A 249 4.35 7.13 5.89
CA VAL A 249 3.41 6.01 6.09
C VAL A 249 2.02 6.44 5.67
N SER A 250 1.36 5.65 4.81
CA SER A 250 -0.08 5.79 4.58
C SER A 250 -0.85 5.03 5.66
N GLU A 251 -1.79 5.69 6.32
CA GLU A 251 -2.58 5.14 7.43
C GLU A 251 -4.03 4.97 7.01
N TRP A 252 -4.32 3.79 6.48
CA TRP A 252 -5.57 3.47 5.81
C TRP A 252 -6.82 3.66 6.68
N ASN A 253 -6.80 3.15 7.92
CA ASN A 253 -7.97 3.18 8.79
C ASN A 253 -8.24 4.60 9.34
N ALA A 254 -7.17 5.35 9.64
CA ALA A 254 -7.28 6.70 10.19
C ALA A 254 -7.48 7.78 9.10
N GLY A 255 -7.24 7.43 7.81
CA GLY A 255 -7.29 8.40 6.72
C GLY A 255 -6.20 9.46 6.81
N GLN A 256 -4.97 9.05 7.18
CA GLN A 256 -3.87 9.92 7.52
C GLN A 256 -2.61 9.60 6.73
N LEU A 257 -1.74 10.61 6.61
CA LEU A 257 -0.33 10.49 6.29
C LEU A 257 0.45 10.66 7.58
N ALA A 258 1.40 9.78 7.86
CA ALA A 258 2.32 9.93 8.98
C ALA A 258 3.77 9.98 8.51
N VAL A 259 4.66 10.56 9.34
CA VAL A 259 6.11 10.47 9.17
C VAL A 259 6.78 10.11 10.48
N TYR A 260 7.69 9.15 10.41
CA TYR A 260 8.59 8.78 11.50
C TYR A 260 10.01 9.27 11.23
N ASN A 261 10.59 9.97 12.19
CA ASN A 261 12.00 10.35 12.14
C ASN A 261 12.82 9.35 12.99
N PRO A 262 13.61 8.45 12.37
CA PRO A 262 14.36 7.44 13.11
C PRO A 262 15.53 7.98 13.92
N VAL A 263 15.93 9.24 13.71
CA VAL A 263 17.02 9.90 14.46
C VAL A 263 16.51 10.46 15.78
N THR A 264 15.34 11.12 15.77
CA THR A 264 14.73 11.74 16.97
C THR A 264 13.74 10.81 17.66
N GLY A 265 13.20 9.82 16.95
CA GLY A 265 12.10 8.96 17.42
C GLY A 265 10.73 9.63 17.37
N GLU A 266 10.64 10.80 16.76
CA GLU A 266 9.40 11.58 16.69
C GLU A 266 8.51 11.18 15.53
N TRP A 267 7.19 11.31 15.75
CA TRP A 267 6.14 11.15 14.77
C TRP A 267 5.42 12.46 14.52
N LYS A 268 4.93 12.64 13.28
CA LYS A 268 3.91 13.63 12.92
C LYS A 268 2.85 12.95 12.05
N GLU A 269 1.61 13.42 12.17
CA GLU A 269 0.47 12.87 11.45
C GLU A 269 -0.39 14.02 10.89
N TRP A 270 -0.94 13.82 9.68
CA TRP A 270 -1.85 14.76 9.01
C TRP A 270 -3.02 13.99 8.40
N ARG A 271 -4.24 14.41 8.73
CA ARG A 271 -5.42 13.85 8.07
C ARG A 271 -5.46 14.32 6.61
N LEU A 272 -5.73 13.42 5.67
CA LEU A 272 -5.93 13.77 4.27
C LEU A 272 -7.21 14.61 4.11
N PRO A 273 -7.28 15.46 3.07
CA PRO A 273 -8.50 16.19 2.70
C PRO A 273 -9.67 15.25 2.39
N GLY A 274 -10.90 15.74 2.58
CA GLY A 274 -12.13 15.04 2.27
C GLY A 274 -12.81 14.39 3.47
N ASP A 275 -14.02 13.87 3.24
CA ASP A 275 -14.89 13.36 4.30
C ASP A 275 -14.46 11.97 4.80
N ASN A 276 -14.03 11.11 3.89
CA ASN A 276 -13.67 9.73 4.20
C ASN A 276 -12.39 9.30 3.44
N PRO A 277 -11.23 9.90 3.74
CA PRO A 277 -9.99 9.55 3.07
C PRO A 277 -9.57 8.11 3.41
N MET A 278 -9.09 7.41 2.39
CA MET A 278 -8.58 6.04 2.49
C MET A 278 -7.23 5.93 1.73
N PRO A 279 -6.13 6.46 2.32
CA PRO A 279 -4.82 6.47 1.68
C PRO A 279 -4.26 5.05 1.55
N TYR A 280 -4.11 4.58 0.31
CA TYR A 280 -3.59 3.24 0.03
C TYR A 280 -2.08 3.24 -0.10
N ALA A 281 -1.55 3.94 -1.08
CA ALA A 281 -0.11 4.02 -1.37
C ALA A 281 0.52 5.26 -0.76
N VAL A 282 1.82 5.22 -0.59
CA VAL A 282 2.69 6.37 -0.34
C VAL A 282 3.98 6.21 -1.14
N TYR A 283 4.45 7.29 -1.74
CA TYR A 283 5.70 7.40 -2.48
C TYR A 283 6.29 8.79 -2.28
N VAL A 284 7.60 8.90 -2.19
CA VAL A 284 8.31 10.18 -2.11
C VAL A 284 9.13 10.36 -3.38
N ASP A 285 8.94 11.46 -4.07
CA ASP A 285 9.64 11.75 -5.32
C ASP A 285 11.03 12.37 -5.10
N GLY A 286 11.78 12.62 -6.19
CA GLY A 286 13.12 13.18 -6.13
C GLY A 286 13.19 14.64 -5.64
N LYS A 287 12.04 15.31 -5.44
CA LYS A 287 11.92 16.65 -4.85
C LYS A 287 11.48 16.60 -3.39
N ASP A 288 11.43 15.41 -2.79
CA ASP A 288 10.88 15.11 -1.45
C ASP A 288 9.39 15.46 -1.30
N MET A 289 8.62 15.56 -2.40
CA MET A 289 7.17 15.64 -2.33
C MET A 289 6.59 14.25 -2.05
N VAL A 290 5.62 14.19 -1.15
CA VAL A 290 4.98 12.93 -0.75
C VAL A 290 3.69 12.75 -1.55
N TRP A 291 3.59 11.63 -2.24
CA TRP A 291 2.44 11.27 -3.05
C TRP A 291 1.68 10.11 -2.43
N LEU A 292 0.36 10.18 -2.48
CA LEU A 292 -0.54 9.12 -2.02
C LEU A 292 -1.58 8.82 -3.09
N SER A 293 -2.10 7.60 -3.08
CA SER A 293 -3.38 7.30 -3.71
C SER A 293 -4.46 7.27 -2.63
N ASP A 294 -5.58 7.94 -2.88
CA ASP A 294 -6.72 7.98 -1.96
C ASP A 294 -7.94 7.35 -2.62
N PHE A 295 -8.38 6.21 -2.10
CA PHE A 295 -9.58 5.52 -2.59
C PHE A 295 -10.85 6.29 -2.24
N GLY A 296 -10.89 6.95 -1.08
CA GLY A 296 -12.04 7.72 -0.62
C GLY A 296 -12.35 8.93 -1.50
N ALA A 297 -11.33 9.61 -1.97
CA ALA A 297 -11.45 10.75 -2.89
C ALA A 297 -11.40 10.35 -4.37
N ASN A 298 -11.07 9.10 -4.71
CA ASN A 298 -10.75 8.63 -6.07
C ASN A 298 -9.70 9.54 -6.72
N ALA A 299 -8.57 9.73 -6.05
CA ALA A 299 -7.57 10.74 -6.41
C ALA A 299 -6.13 10.28 -6.14
N LEU A 300 -5.19 10.96 -6.80
CA LEU A 300 -3.82 11.09 -6.32
C LEU A 300 -3.74 12.33 -5.43
N VAL A 301 -2.97 12.27 -4.37
CA VAL A 301 -2.81 13.37 -3.41
C VAL A 301 -1.33 13.66 -3.26
N ARG A 302 -0.92 14.93 -3.41
CA ARG A 302 0.43 15.41 -3.14
C ARG A 302 0.46 16.17 -1.82
N PHE A 303 1.45 15.90 -1.00
CA PHE A 303 1.73 16.61 0.23
C PHE A 303 3.11 17.25 0.13
N ASN A 304 3.19 18.53 0.44
CA ASN A 304 4.45 19.26 0.53
C ASN A 304 4.92 19.33 1.99
N PRO A 305 6.02 18.66 2.36
CA PRO A 305 6.50 18.66 3.75
C PRO A 305 7.00 20.02 4.28
N THR A 306 7.20 21.00 3.40
CA THR A 306 7.70 22.33 3.79
C THR A 306 6.62 23.24 4.34
N ASP A 307 5.45 23.25 3.70
CA ASP A 307 4.29 24.07 4.08
C ASP A 307 3.15 23.26 4.67
N GLU A 308 3.32 21.92 4.71
CA GLU A 308 2.34 20.95 5.19
C GLU A 308 1.00 21.02 4.42
N GLY A 309 1.05 21.45 3.15
CA GLY A 309 -0.10 21.62 2.27
C GLY A 309 -0.41 20.35 1.46
N PHE A 310 -1.71 20.12 1.22
CA PHE A 310 -2.19 19.05 0.35
C PHE A 310 -2.73 19.60 -0.97
N GLU A 311 -2.46 18.90 -2.06
CA GLU A 311 -3.10 19.08 -3.35
C GLU A 311 -3.76 17.78 -3.79
N VAL A 312 -4.97 17.86 -4.34
CA VAL A 312 -5.78 16.69 -4.72
C VAL A 312 -5.99 16.69 -6.22
N PHE A 313 -5.65 15.57 -6.87
CA PHE A 313 -5.75 15.35 -8.31
C PHE A 313 -6.78 14.25 -8.57
N THR A 314 -8.02 14.63 -8.88
CA THR A 314 -9.12 13.69 -9.15
C THR A 314 -8.81 12.84 -10.39
N LEU A 315 -9.01 11.54 -10.28
CA LEU A 315 -8.77 10.61 -11.39
C LEU A 315 -9.91 10.68 -12.42
N PRO A 316 -9.60 10.61 -13.73
CA PRO A 316 -10.62 10.62 -14.79
C PRO A 316 -11.55 9.43 -14.73
N SER A 317 -11.03 8.23 -14.44
CA SER A 317 -11.85 7.03 -14.25
C SER A 317 -12.52 7.02 -12.88
N SER A 318 -13.82 6.75 -12.84
CA SER A 318 -14.53 6.50 -11.59
C SER A 318 -14.09 5.18 -10.96
N GLU A 319 -14.06 5.12 -9.61
CA GLU A 319 -13.71 3.92 -8.85
C GLU A 319 -12.37 3.28 -9.30
N ALA A 320 -11.40 4.13 -9.69
CA ALA A 320 -10.12 3.72 -10.23
C ALA A 320 -9.35 2.79 -9.26
N ASN A 321 -9.48 3.03 -7.96
CA ASN A 321 -8.86 2.22 -6.91
C ASN A 321 -7.34 2.02 -7.16
N VAL A 322 -6.59 3.12 -7.26
CA VAL A 322 -5.14 3.09 -7.48
C VAL A 322 -4.43 2.46 -6.29
N ARG A 323 -3.93 1.22 -6.48
CA ARG A 323 -3.40 0.42 -5.37
C ARG A 323 -1.98 0.77 -4.99
N GLN A 324 -1.11 0.90 -5.98
CA GLN A 324 0.29 1.25 -5.72
C GLN A 324 0.75 2.29 -6.74
N ILE A 325 1.61 3.18 -6.26
CA ILE A 325 2.24 4.20 -7.06
C ILE A 325 3.75 4.09 -6.95
N LEU A 326 4.45 4.27 -8.07
CA LEU A 326 5.91 4.44 -8.14
C LEU A 326 6.26 5.49 -9.19
N GLY A 327 7.33 6.21 -8.95
CA GLY A 327 7.79 7.26 -9.86
C GLY A 327 9.12 6.95 -10.53
N ARG A 328 9.40 7.75 -11.54
CA ARG A 328 10.70 8.01 -12.14
C ARG A 328 10.83 9.51 -12.37
N PRO A 329 12.02 10.07 -12.71
CA PRO A 329 12.15 11.51 -12.91
C PRO A 329 11.06 12.08 -13.82
N GLY A 330 10.32 13.09 -13.33
CA GLY A 330 9.25 13.77 -14.03
C GLY A 330 7.90 13.02 -14.08
N GLU A 331 7.78 11.80 -13.58
CA GLU A 331 6.55 11.01 -13.69
C GLU A 331 6.23 10.24 -12.41
N LEU A 332 4.95 10.20 -12.06
CA LEU A 332 4.39 9.29 -11.07
C LEU A 332 3.37 8.38 -11.76
N TRP A 333 3.55 7.08 -11.64
CA TRP A 333 2.69 6.05 -12.21
C TRP A 333 1.85 5.36 -11.13
N GLY A 334 0.63 4.94 -11.49
CA GLY A 334 -0.26 4.18 -10.62
C GLY A 334 -1.01 3.08 -11.35
N ALA A 335 -1.44 2.06 -10.60
CA ALA A 335 -2.22 0.93 -11.10
C ALA A 335 -3.69 1.08 -10.69
N GLU A 336 -4.57 1.37 -11.65
CA GLU A 336 -6.02 1.52 -11.47
C GLU A 336 -6.73 0.16 -11.54
N SER A 337 -6.76 -0.56 -10.41
CA SER A 337 -7.28 -1.92 -10.36
C SER A 337 -8.79 -2.01 -10.59
N GLY A 338 -9.53 -0.93 -10.35
CA GLY A 338 -10.97 -0.86 -10.58
C GLY A 338 -11.35 -0.55 -12.02
N ALA A 339 -10.43 0.02 -12.80
CA ALA A 339 -10.69 0.52 -14.15
C ALA A 339 -9.94 -0.25 -15.25
N ASP A 340 -9.11 -1.24 -14.92
CA ASP A 340 -8.21 -1.92 -15.85
C ASP A 340 -7.35 -0.92 -16.65
N LYS A 341 -6.69 0.02 -15.93
CA LYS A 341 -5.82 1.04 -16.51
C LYS A 341 -4.55 1.24 -15.71
N LEU A 342 -3.56 1.87 -16.32
CA LEU A 342 -2.46 2.54 -15.62
C LEU A 342 -2.66 4.05 -15.76
N VAL A 343 -2.33 4.80 -14.72
CA VAL A 343 -2.38 6.26 -14.72
C VAL A 343 -0.98 6.82 -14.55
N VAL A 344 -0.70 7.95 -15.21
CA VAL A 344 0.51 8.74 -15.01
C VAL A 344 0.16 10.21 -14.79
N ILE A 345 0.88 10.84 -13.87
CA ILE A 345 0.90 12.29 -13.68
C ILE A 345 2.31 12.83 -13.93
N ASN A 346 2.43 13.94 -14.66
CA ASN A 346 3.69 14.63 -14.84
C ASN A 346 4.02 15.45 -13.59
N THR A 347 5.14 15.14 -12.92
CA THR A 347 5.55 15.81 -11.66
C THR A 347 6.46 17.01 -11.88
N ASP A 348 6.87 17.31 -13.12
CA ASP A 348 7.75 18.45 -13.44
C ASP A 348 6.98 19.76 -13.62
N ILE A 349 5.67 19.70 -13.74
CA ILE A 349 4.82 20.89 -13.92
C ILE A 349 4.44 21.58 -12.60
N PHE A 350 4.88 21.03 -11.46
CA PHE A 350 4.57 21.51 -10.11
C PHE A 350 5.77 22.13 -9.38
#